data_6bee0218b3d3ddc71d56d676effc8d22
#
_entry.id   6bee0218b3d3ddc71d56d676effc8d22
#
_cell.length_a   1.000
_cell.length_b   1.000
_cell.length_c   1.000
_cell.angle_alpha   90.00
_cell.angle_beta   90.00
_cell.angle_gamma   90.00
#
_symmetry.space_group_name_H-M   'P 1'
#
loop_
_entity.id
_entity.type
_entity.pdbx_description
1 polymer ?
#
loop_
_entity_poly.entity_id
_entity_poly.type
_entity_poly.pdbx_seq_one_letter_code
_entity_poly.pdbx_strand_id
1 'polypeptide(L)'
;MLPPTQVSLPRIKWKPWPRNVARRRCRARPLVAIIVGVFLMAALFQAPAASASDPVRIVALGDSLTAGFGLPPGHDFASRLEAALKKRGHDVAVTNAGVSGDTTAGGRARFDWAVSQDTDAVILELGANDVLRGIPPKTTRANLDDILARLEKRNVPVLVAGMRALANWGPD
;
A
#
# COMPACT_ATOMS: atom_id res chain seq x y z
N MET A 1 -35.08 -9.70 23.43
CA MET A 1 -34.49 -9.55 22.09
C MET A 1 -34.28 -8.08 21.84
N LEU A 2 -33.05 -7.58 21.98
CA LEU A 2 -32.70 -6.20 21.65
C LEU A 2 -32.23 -6.16 20.17
N PRO A 3 -32.60 -5.13 19.39
CA PRO A 3 -32.20 -5.03 18.00
C PRO A 3 -30.69 -4.75 17.90
N PRO A 4 -29.99 -5.22 16.82
CA PRO A 4 -28.58 -4.99 16.63
C PRO A 4 -28.30 -3.50 16.44
N THR A 5 -27.43 -2.96 17.28
CA THR A 5 -26.96 -1.58 17.18
C THR A 5 -26.16 -1.42 15.89
N GLN A 6 -26.71 -0.69 14.93
CA GLN A 6 -26.04 -0.33 13.68
C GLN A 6 -24.92 0.67 14.01
N VAL A 7 -23.68 0.22 14.02
CA VAL A 7 -22.51 1.11 14.08
C VAL A 7 -22.34 1.71 12.68
N SER A 8 -22.72 2.98 12.52
CA SER A 8 -22.48 3.71 11.28
C SER A 8 -21.01 4.12 11.21
N LEU A 9 -20.26 3.50 10.34
CA LEU A 9 -18.89 3.92 10.00
C LEU A 9 -18.93 5.25 9.22
N PRO A 10 -18.07 6.23 9.54
CA PRO A 10 -17.98 7.47 8.78
C PRO A 10 -17.57 7.18 7.33
N ARG A 11 -18.31 7.77 6.37
CA ARG A 11 -17.98 7.67 4.94
C ARG A 11 -16.68 8.45 4.68
N ILE A 12 -15.62 7.74 4.36
CA ILE A 12 -14.38 8.34 3.87
C ILE A 12 -14.67 8.96 2.50
N LYS A 13 -14.62 10.29 2.40
CA LYS A 13 -14.73 11.01 1.12
C LYS A 13 -13.38 10.97 0.41
N TRP A 14 -13.26 10.12 -0.59
CA TRP A 14 -12.11 10.12 -1.48
C TRP A 14 -12.05 11.40 -2.30
N LYS A 15 -10.94 12.15 -2.20
CA LYS A 15 -10.65 13.23 -3.13
C LYS A 15 -9.96 12.65 -4.37
N PRO A 16 -10.44 12.93 -5.59
CA PRO A 16 -9.76 12.48 -6.79
C PRO A 16 -8.41 13.19 -6.93
N TRP A 17 -7.40 12.43 -7.35
CA TRP A 17 -6.03 12.89 -7.59
C TRP A 17 -5.99 14.03 -8.61
N PRO A 18 -5.28 15.17 -8.37
CA PRO A 18 -5.20 16.28 -9.32
C PRO A 18 -4.38 15.87 -10.55
N ARG A 19 -5.04 15.78 -11.70
CA ARG A 19 -4.45 15.55 -13.02
C ARG A 19 -3.99 16.89 -13.66
N ASN A 20 -3.06 17.61 -13.08
CA ASN A 20 -2.53 18.80 -13.74
C ASN A 20 -1.00 18.87 -13.60
N VAL A 21 -0.31 18.22 -14.53
CA VAL A 21 1.09 18.55 -14.82
C VAL A 21 1.08 19.57 -15.95
N ALA A 22 1.31 20.83 -15.59
CA ALA A 22 1.36 21.94 -16.54
C ALA A 22 2.52 21.78 -17.51
N ARG A 23 2.23 21.62 -18.79
CA ARG A 23 3.22 21.68 -19.88
C ARG A 23 3.69 23.14 -20.04
N ARG A 24 4.90 23.45 -19.62
CA ARG A 24 5.56 24.72 -19.96
C ARG A 24 5.98 24.70 -21.44
N ARG A 25 5.35 25.54 -22.25
CA ARG A 25 5.74 25.81 -23.64
C ARG A 25 6.94 26.77 -23.65
N CYS A 26 8.11 26.31 -24.06
CA CYS A 26 9.22 27.19 -24.46
C CYS A 26 8.98 27.66 -25.89
N ARG A 27 8.90 28.99 -26.07
CA ARG A 27 8.93 29.64 -27.39
C ARG A 27 10.39 29.78 -27.84
N ALA A 28 10.77 29.09 -28.91
CA ALA A 28 12.04 29.32 -29.60
C ALA A 28 11.81 30.28 -30.77
N ARG A 29 12.71 31.26 -30.93
CA ARG A 29 12.79 32.22 -32.02
C ARG A 29 13.54 31.60 -33.20
N PRO A 30 13.20 31.97 -34.49
CA PRO A 30 13.87 31.41 -35.64
C PRO A 30 15.05 32.30 -36.06
N LEU A 31 16.22 31.75 -36.31
CA LEU A 31 17.22 32.32 -37.22
C LEU A 31 18.26 31.25 -37.67
N VAL A 32 18.54 31.31 -38.95
CA VAL A 32 19.61 30.65 -39.73
C VAL A 32 19.24 29.30 -40.37
N ALA A 33 18.80 29.44 -41.59
CA ALA A 33 18.74 28.41 -42.63
C ALA A 33 20.14 28.27 -43.30
N ILE A 34 20.32 27.09 -43.91
CA ILE A 34 21.35 26.74 -44.86
C ILE A 34 22.69 26.34 -44.25
N ILE A 35 22.86 25.06 -44.00
CA ILE A 35 23.90 24.07 -44.27
C ILE A 35 23.48 22.78 -43.48
N VAL A 36 22.54 22.04 -43.96
CA VAL A 36 22.22 20.73 -43.37
C VAL A 36 21.50 19.85 -44.42
N GLY A 37 22.23 19.41 -45.40
CA GLY A 37 21.64 18.48 -46.36
C GLY A 37 22.03 17.01 -46.14
N VAL A 38 22.87 16.68 -45.16
CA VAL A 38 23.43 15.31 -45.04
C VAL A 38 23.31 14.71 -43.61
N PHE A 39 22.93 15.47 -42.60
CA PHE A 39 22.76 14.93 -41.25
C PHE A 39 21.31 14.66 -40.82
N LEU A 40 20.32 14.72 -41.72
CA LEU A 40 18.92 14.66 -41.42
C LEU A 40 18.27 13.26 -41.50
N MET A 41 19.07 12.20 -41.67
CA MET A 41 18.52 10.82 -41.74
C MET A 41 18.83 9.93 -40.55
N ALA A 42 19.58 10.39 -39.53
CA ALA A 42 19.91 9.58 -38.36
C ALA A 42 19.17 9.98 -37.06
N ALA A 43 18.34 11.02 -37.10
CA ALA A 43 17.66 11.55 -35.90
C ALA A 43 16.19 11.14 -35.77
N LEU A 44 15.68 10.22 -36.61
CA LEU A 44 14.24 9.88 -36.65
C LEU A 44 13.83 8.62 -35.91
N PHE A 45 14.73 7.99 -35.13
CA PHE A 45 14.39 6.81 -34.32
C PHE A 45 14.88 6.87 -32.87
N GLN A 46 14.92 8.04 -32.26
CA GLN A 46 14.89 8.09 -30.79
C GLN A 46 13.42 8.17 -30.38
N ALA A 47 12.74 7.01 -30.36
CA ALA A 47 11.54 6.87 -29.55
C ALA A 47 11.94 7.30 -28.14
N PRO A 48 11.19 8.25 -27.49
CA PRO A 48 11.47 8.57 -26.10
C PRO A 48 11.38 7.24 -25.35
N ALA A 49 12.51 6.82 -24.74
CA ALA A 49 12.47 5.74 -23.79
C ALA A 49 11.39 6.12 -22.78
N ALA A 50 10.27 5.39 -22.79
CA ALA A 50 9.25 5.58 -21.80
C ALA A 50 9.97 5.42 -20.46
N SER A 51 10.10 6.52 -19.71
CA SER A 51 10.66 6.48 -18.37
C SER A 51 9.76 5.52 -17.61
N ALA A 52 10.22 4.30 -17.40
CA ALA A 52 9.52 3.36 -16.56
C ALA A 52 9.43 4.05 -15.20
N SER A 53 8.21 4.43 -14.83
CA SER A 53 7.97 4.93 -13.47
C SER A 53 8.31 3.79 -12.52
N ASP A 54 8.99 4.11 -11.41
CA ASP A 54 9.23 3.09 -10.39
C ASP A 54 7.90 2.44 -9.98
N PRO A 55 7.88 1.12 -9.73
CA PRO A 55 6.66 0.43 -9.33
C PRO A 55 6.14 0.99 -8.00
N VAL A 56 4.83 1.07 -7.85
CA VAL A 56 4.19 1.44 -6.58
C VAL A 56 4.53 0.37 -5.53
N ARG A 57 5.19 0.78 -4.44
CA ARG A 57 5.68 -0.10 -3.38
C ARG A 57 4.65 -0.21 -2.26
N ILE A 58 4.05 -1.39 -2.13
CA ILE A 58 3.04 -1.69 -1.13
C ILE A 58 3.64 -2.63 -0.10
N VAL A 59 3.46 -2.34 1.19
CA VAL A 59 3.85 -3.24 2.27
C VAL A 59 2.60 -3.86 2.88
N ALA A 60 2.52 -5.19 2.90
CA ALA A 60 1.50 -5.93 3.64
C ALA A 60 2.05 -6.24 5.04
N LEU A 61 1.69 -5.41 6.02
CA LEU A 61 2.07 -5.55 7.44
C LEU A 61 1.00 -6.35 8.16
N GLY A 62 1.33 -7.56 8.59
CA GLY A 62 0.34 -8.45 9.18
C GLY A 62 0.93 -9.62 9.96
N ASP A 63 0.09 -10.57 10.28
CA ASP A 63 0.45 -11.78 11.01
C ASP A 63 0.60 -13.01 10.10
N SER A 64 0.16 -14.18 10.57
CA SER A 64 0.24 -15.45 9.83
C SER A 64 -0.61 -15.48 8.57
N LEU A 65 -1.71 -14.73 8.52
CA LEU A 65 -2.58 -14.66 7.35
C LEU A 65 -1.87 -13.89 6.22
N THR A 66 -1.16 -12.84 6.55
CA THR A 66 -0.30 -12.11 5.61
C THR A 66 0.94 -12.92 5.24
N ALA A 67 1.60 -13.55 6.23
CA ALA A 67 2.81 -14.35 6.02
C ALA A 67 2.57 -15.56 5.09
N GLY A 68 1.33 -16.05 4.99
CA GLY A 68 1.00 -17.25 4.22
C GLY A 68 1.33 -18.53 4.98
N PHE A 69 1.12 -18.55 6.31
CA PHE A 69 1.37 -19.74 7.14
C PHE A 69 0.65 -20.98 6.60
N GLY A 70 1.40 -22.03 6.38
CA GLY A 70 0.88 -23.29 5.82
C GLY A 70 0.66 -23.31 4.31
N LEU A 71 0.98 -22.22 3.59
CA LEU A 71 0.88 -22.15 2.14
C LEU A 71 2.25 -22.40 1.47
N PRO A 72 2.25 -22.94 0.24
CA PRO A 72 3.47 -23.04 -0.54
C PRO A 72 4.05 -21.66 -0.87
N PRO A 73 5.36 -21.55 -1.14
CA PRO A 73 5.99 -20.30 -1.57
C PRO A 73 5.27 -19.65 -2.76
N GLY A 74 5.05 -18.33 -2.70
CA GLY A 74 4.35 -17.57 -3.73
C GLY A 74 2.81 -17.68 -3.70
N HIS A 75 2.26 -18.39 -2.73
CA HIS A 75 0.81 -18.49 -2.52
C HIS A 75 0.29 -17.62 -1.37
N ASP A 76 1.17 -16.90 -0.69
CA ASP A 76 0.81 -15.93 0.34
C ASP A 76 0.02 -14.76 -0.23
N PHE A 77 -0.62 -14.00 0.68
CA PHE A 77 -1.47 -12.88 0.31
C PHE A 77 -0.75 -11.83 -0.55
N ALA A 78 0.47 -11.43 -0.15
CA ALA A 78 1.21 -10.38 -0.84
C ALA A 78 1.59 -10.79 -2.27
N SER A 79 2.13 -12.01 -2.45
CA SER A 79 2.48 -12.57 -3.76
C SER A 79 1.27 -12.69 -4.69
N ARG A 80 0.13 -13.12 -4.16
CA ARG A 80 -1.12 -13.26 -4.94
C ARG A 80 -1.70 -11.89 -5.31
N LEU A 81 -1.63 -10.92 -4.41
CA LEU A 81 -2.07 -9.55 -4.67
C LEU A 81 -1.22 -8.90 -5.77
N GLU A 82 0.11 -9.00 -5.67
CA GLU A 82 1.02 -8.47 -6.68
C GLU A 82 0.72 -9.05 -8.07
N ALA A 83 0.62 -10.37 -8.15
CA ALA A 83 0.30 -11.05 -9.42
C ALA A 83 -1.06 -10.61 -9.99
N ALA A 84 -2.08 -10.42 -9.14
CA ALA A 84 -3.40 -9.99 -9.56
C ALA A 84 -3.40 -8.53 -10.05
N LEU A 85 -2.66 -7.64 -9.40
CA LEU A 85 -2.53 -6.24 -9.79
C LEU A 85 -1.74 -6.09 -11.10
N LYS A 86 -0.62 -6.81 -11.24
CA LYS A 86 0.17 -6.85 -12.48
C LYS A 86 -0.64 -7.38 -13.66
N LYS A 87 -1.47 -8.41 -13.46
CA LYS A 87 -2.40 -8.92 -14.49
C LYS A 87 -3.41 -7.85 -14.95
N ARG A 88 -3.74 -6.89 -14.10
CA ARG A 88 -4.62 -5.75 -14.41
C ARG A 88 -3.88 -4.54 -14.98
N GLY A 89 -2.58 -4.66 -15.25
CA GLY A 89 -1.76 -3.61 -15.85
C GLY A 89 -1.22 -2.58 -14.85
N HIS A 90 -1.27 -2.86 -13.54
CA HIS A 90 -0.65 -2.01 -12.53
C HIS A 90 0.81 -2.41 -12.32
N ASP A 91 1.71 -1.45 -12.36
CA ASP A 91 3.12 -1.66 -12.01
C ASP A 91 3.29 -1.48 -10.50
N VAL A 92 3.38 -2.61 -9.80
CA VAL A 92 3.42 -2.65 -8.32
C VAL A 92 4.44 -3.67 -7.84
N ALA A 93 5.00 -3.41 -6.66
CA ALA A 93 5.77 -4.37 -5.87
C ALA A 93 5.12 -4.51 -4.49
N VAL A 94 4.75 -5.71 -4.09
CA VAL A 94 4.09 -5.96 -2.79
C VAL A 94 5.03 -6.73 -1.89
N THR A 95 5.54 -6.07 -0.85
CA THR A 95 6.40 -6.69 0.16
C THR A 95 5.55 -7.41 1.20
N ASN A 96 5.82 -8.70 1.40
CA ASN A 96 5.24 -9.47 2.50
C ASN A 96 5.98 -9.15 3.80
N ALA A 97 5.34 -8.41 4.69
CA ALA A 97 5.81 -8.13 6.04
C ALA A 97 4.92 -8.80 7.10
N GLY A 98 4.41 -9.99 6.79
CA GLY A 98 3.69 -10.86 7.72
C GLY A 98 4.65 -11.62 8.65
N VAL A 99 4.30 -11.71 9.93
CA VAL A 99 5.02 -12.53 10.91
C VAL A 99 4.04 -13.40 11.67
N SER A 100 4.14 -14.72 11.50
CA SER A 100 3.23 -15.66 12.14
C SER A 100 3.24 -15.52 13.66
N GLY A 101 2.05 -15.43 14.25
CA GLY A 101 1.87 -15.25 15.69
C GLY A 101 2.01 -13.80 16.16
N ASP A 102 2.24 -12.84 15.27
CA ASP A 102 2.41 -11.45 15.66
C ASP A 102 1.12 -10.84 16.22
N THR A 103 1.26 -10.06 17.26
CA THR A 103 0.19 -9.26 17.84
C THR A 103 0.27 -7.82 17.35
N THR A 104 -0.72 -7.00 17.64
CA THR A 104 -0.64 -5.56 17.36
C THR A 104 0.57 -4.89 18.03
N ALA A 105 0.96 -5.35 19.23
CA ALA A 105 2.17 -4.87 19.91
C ALA A 105 3.45 -5.27 19.16
N GLY A 106 3.54 -6.48 18.63
CA GLY A 106 4.65 -6.94 17.81
C GLY A 106 4.77 -6.16 16.52
N GLY A 107 3.67 -6.02 15.77
CA GLY A 107 3.64 -5.23 14.55
C GLY A 107 4.03 -3.77 14.78
N ARG A 108 3.56 -3.16 15.89
CA ARG A 108 3.95 -1.82 16.30
C ARG A 108 5.45 -1.71 16.59
N ALA A 109 6.01 -2.68 17.27
CA ALA A 109 7.44 -2.67 17.64
C ALA A 109 8.37 -2.74 16.43
N ARG A 110 8.00 -3.50 15.39
CA ARG A 110 8.80 -3.64 14.16
C ARG A 110 8.40 -2.71 13.02
N PHE A 111 7.47 -1.78 13.26
CA PHE A 111 6.90 -0.90 12.23
C PHE A 111 7.98 -0.20 11.41
N ASP A 112 8.94 0.49 12.05
CA ASP A 112 9.96 1.28 11.36
C ASP A 112 10.94 0.43 10.54
N TRP A 113 11.12 -0.83 10.93
CA TRP A 113 11.89 -1.80 10.18
C TRP A 113 11.10 -2.40 9.02
N ALA A 114 9.80 -2.69 9.23
CA ALA A 114 8.95 -3.36 8.25
C ALA A 114 8.44 -2.40 7.15
N VAL A 115 8.23 -1.12 7.49
CA VAL A 115 7.70 -0.09 6.60
C VAL A 115 8.80 0.93 6.29
N SER A 116 9.52 0.70 5.19
CA SER A 116 10.61 1.56 4.72
C SER A 116 10.13 2.98 4.34
N GLN A 117 11.07 3.92 4.21
CA GLN A 117 10.74 5.33 3.90
C GLN A 117 10.21 5.52 2.48
N ASP A 118 10.50 4.60 1.58
CA ASP A 118 10.09 4.58 0.19
C ASP A 118 8.78 3.78 -0.05
N THR A 119 8.05 3.44 1.02
CA THR A 119 6.75 2.77 0.95
C THR A 119 5.67 3.75 0.50
N ASP A 120 4.96 3.40 -0.59
CA ASP A 120 3.88 4.22 -1.15
C ASP A 120 2.52 3.93 -0.52
N ALA A 121 2.29 2.70 -0.04
CA ALA A 121 1.05 2.31 0.64
C ALA A 121 1.25 1.13 1.59
N VAL A 122 0.38 1.00 2.59
CA VAL A 122 0.39 -0.12 3.53
C VAL A 122 -0.96 -0.82 3.54
N ILE A 123 -0.93 -2.14 3.60
CA ILE A 123 -2.08 -2.97 4.00
C ILE A 123 -1.79 -3.46 5.41
N LEU A 124 -2.62 -3.07 6.37
CA LEU A 124 -2.48 -3.42 7.77
C LEU A 124 -3.48 -4.51 8.14
N GLU A 125 -2.97 -5.67 8.54
CA GLU A 125 -3.76 -6.83 8.94
C GLU A 125 -3.17 -7.38 10.26
N LEU A 126 -3.71 -6.98 11.40
CA LEU A 126 -3.28 -7.39 12.76
C LEU A 126 -4.46 -7.39 13.71
N GLY A 127 -4.37 -8.20 14.76
CA GLY A 127 -5.33 -8.26 15.86
C GLY A 127 -5.87 -9.65 16.15
N ALA A 128 -5.78 -10.60 15.21
CA ALA A 128 -6.22 -11.98 15.45
C ALA A 128 -5.49 -12.61 16.64
N ASN A 129 -4.17 -12.44 16.71
CA ASN A 129 -3.37 -12.99 17.81
C ASN A 129 -3.60 -12.26 19.14
N ASP A 130 -4.02 -11.01 19.12
CA ASP A 130 -4.45 -10.30 20.33
C ASP A 130 -5.69 -10.97 20.92
N VAL A 131 -6.69 -11.24 20.07
CA VAL A 131 -7.90 -11.96 20.47
C VAL A 131 -7.54 -13.36 21.00
N LEU A 132 -6.77 -14.14 20.25
CA LEU A 132 -6.36 -15.52 20.65
C LEU A 132 -5.60 -15.55 21.98
N ARG A 133 -4.92 -14.48 22.35
CA ARG A 133 -4.15 -14.35 23.61
C ARG A 133 -4.92 -13.62 24.72
N GLY A 134 -6.18 -13.26 24.50
CA GLY A 134 -6.99 -12.54 25.46
C GLY A 134 -6.47 -11.13 25.79
N ILE A 135 -5.76 -10.49 24.87
CA ILE A 135 -5.30 -9.11 25.03
C ILE A 135 -6.52 -8.18 25.01
N PRO A 136 -6.64 -7.27 25.99
CA PRO A 136 -7.81 -6.39 26.07
C PRO A 136 -7.99 -5.58 24.76
N PRO A 137 -9.22 -5.46 24.22
CA PRO A 137 -9.51 -4.70 22.99
C PRO A 137 -8.97 -3.26 23.01
N LYS A 138 -9.00 -2.62 24.20
CA LYS A 138 -8.43 -1.27 24.39
C LYS A 138 -6.94 -1.22 24.08
N THR A 139 -6.18 -2.25 24.44
CA THR A 139 -4.73 -2.35 24.16
C THR A 139 -4.48 -2.57 22.67
N THR A 140 -5.21 -3.50 22.06
CA THR A 140 -5.18 -3.75 20.62
C THR A 140 -5.46 -2.48 19.84
N ARG A 141 -6.53 -1.76 20.20
CA ARG A 141 -6.88 -0.48 19.58
C ARG A 141 -5.77 0.55 19.71
N ALA A 142 -5.21 0.74 20.90
CA ALA A 142 -4.14 1.71 21.12
C ALA A 142 -2.88 1.41 20.28
N ASN A 143 -2.54 0.14 20.09
CA ASN A 143 -1.43 -0.25 19.23
C ASN A 143 -1.72 0.04 17.76
N LEU A 144 -2.94 -0.25 17.27
CA LEU A 144 -3.34 0.05 15.90
C LEU A 144 -3.40 1.57 15.66
N ASP A 145 -3.97 2.34 16.59
CA ASP A 145 -4.02 3.80 16.51
C ASP A 145 -2.60 4.40 16.42
N ASP A 146 -1.59 3.87 17.16
CA ASP A 146 -0.20 4.31 17.05
C ASP A 146 0.40 3.99 15.66
N ILE A 147 0.17 2.80 15.12
CA ILE A 147 0.62 2.44 13.77
C ILE A 147 0.00 3.38 12.73
N LEU A 148 -1.32 3.63 12.83
CA LEU A 148 -2.04 4.51 11.92
C LEU A 148 -1.53 5.96 11.99
N ALA A 149 -1.28 6.47 13.21
CA ALA A 149 -0.73 7.80 13.41
C ALA A 149 0.68 7.96 12.80
N ARG A 150 1.54 6.92 12.87
CA ARG A 150 2.86 6.93 12.22
C ARG A 150 2.74 6.95 10.70
N LEU A 151 1.80 6.21 10.11
CA LEU A 151 1.53 6.21 8.68
C LEU A 151 0.99 7.56 8.21
N GLU A 152 0.05 8.15 8.97
CA GLU A 152 -0.48 9.49 8.71
C GLU A 152 0.61 10.56 8.72
N LYS A 153 1.48 10.56 9.75
CA LYS A 153 2.62 11.47 9.85
C LYS A 153 3.58 11.36 8.65
N ARG A 154 3.69 10.18 8.05
CA ARG A 154 4.50 9.91 6.86
C ARG A 154 3.75 10.16 5.55
N ASN A 155 2.46 10.53 5.61
CA ASN A 155 1.54 10.65 4.47
C ASN A 155 1.45 9.34 3.63
N VAL A 156 1.59 8.18 4.27
CA VAL A 156 1.45 6.87 3.64
C VAL A 156 0.01 6.40 3.76
N PRO A 157 -0.73 6.22 2.66
CA PRO A 157 -2.09 5.69 2.68
C PRO A 157 -2.11 4.25 3.21
N VAL A 158 -3.17 3.93 3.96
CA VAL A 158 -3.32 2.61 4.57
C VAL A 158 -4.70 2.02 4.29
N LEU A 159 -4.71 0.74 3.93
CA LEU A 159 -5.90 -0.10 3.91
C LEU A 159 -5.86 -1.00 5.15
N VAL A 160 -6.84 -0.84 6.04
CA VAL A 160 -6.98 -1.74 7.21
C VAL A 160 -7.87 -2.92 6.81
N ALA A 161 -7.31 -4.12 6.89
CA ALA A 161 -8.03 -5.37 6.71
C ALA A 161 -8.64 -5.77 8.08
N GLY A 162 -9.93 -5.45 8.27
CA GLY A 162 -10.64 -5.77 9.50
C GLY A 162 -11.01 -7.25 9.59
N MET A 163 -10.95 -7.79 10.81
CA MET A 163 -11.41 -9.13 11.15
C MET A 163 -12.54 -9.07 12.16
N ARG A 164 -13.46 -10.04 12.09
CA ARG A 164 -14.52 -10.19 13.08
C ARG A 164 -14.12 -11.28 14.08
N ALA A 165 -14.12 -10.94 15.36
CA ALA A 165 -14.00 -11.93 16.42
C ALA A 165 -15.18 -12.91 16.39
N LEU A 166 -14.96 -14.13 16.81
CA LEU A 166 -16.02 -15.13 16.95
C LEU A 166 -16.96 -14.72 18.08
N ALA A 167 -18.27 -14.95 17.91
CA ALA A 167 -19.30 -14.52 18.89
C ALA A 167 -19.18 -15.19 20.28
N ASN A 168 -18.39 -16.26 20.40
CA ASN A 168 -18.15 -16.95 21.67
C ASN A 168 -17.08 -16.30 22.56
N TRP A 169 -16.52 -15.16 22.15
CA TRP A 169 -15.47 -14.44 22.90
C TRP A 169 -16.00 -13.31 23.77
N GLY A 170 -17.34 -13.14 23.82
CA GLY A 170 -18.01 -12.12 24.60
C GLY A 170 -18.67 -11.03 23.76
N PRO A 171 -19.38 -10.11 24.43
CA PRO A 171 -20.12 -9.04 23.75
C PRO A 171 -19.26 -7.85 23.30
N ASP A 172 -17.97 -7.78 23.71
CA ASP A 172 -17.07 -6.64 23.48
C ASP A 172 -16.23 -6.73 22.17
#